data_071f4f1ba7223122bfe0b02a777659ff
#
_entry.id   071f4f1ba7223122bfe0b02a777659ff
#
_cell.length_a   1.000
_cell.length_b   1.000
_cell.length_c   1.000
_cell.angle_alpha   90.00
_cell.angle_beta   90.00
_cell.angle_gamma   90.00
#
_symmetry.space_group_name_H-M   'P 1'
#
loop_
_entity.id
_entity.type
_entity.pdbx_description
1 polymer ?
#
loop_
_entity_poly.entity_id
_entity_poly.type
_entity_poly.pdbx_seq_one_letter_code
_entity_poly.pdbx_strand_id
1 'polypeptide(L)'
;VRLTEEVALKRSMEKEMALARQIQMRILPDKLPILDKFELFGINVACRQVSGDLYGAWPGPEGKTWVAIADVAGKGIGPGLLMATFSAFMQAWSEVAVEPAPLALKLSAALSKRTTTNRFITAFLALLDPEQGTLTYTNAGHNPILLLRADGSSELLQSQGFPLAMFPGGDYGQGSVRM
;
A
#
# COMPACT_ATOMS: atom_id res chain seq x y z
N VAL A 1 -31.64 24.13 -22.47
CA VAL A 1 -30.56 23.54 -23.28
C VAL A 1 -29.28 23.40 -22.43
N ARG A 2 -28.71 24.49 -21.92
CA ARG A 2 -27.44 24.48 -21.15
C ARG A 2 -27.48 23.59 -19.89
N LEU A 3 -28.55 23.64 -19.09
CA LEU A 3 -28.71 22.80 -17.90
C LEU A 3 -28.79 21.31 -18.23
N THR A 4 -29.41 20.95 -19.34
CA THR A 4 -29.54 19.57 -19.79
C THR A 4 -28.18 18.99 -20.23
N GLU A 5 -27.35 19.81 -20.88
CA GLU A 5 -26.01 19.45 -21.30
C GLU A 5 -25.08 19.26 -20.09
N GLU A 6 -25.14 20.15 -19.09
CA GLU A 6 -24.37 20.03 -17.84
C GLU A 6 -24.74 18.75 -17.06
N VAL A 7 -26.04 18.43 -16.99
CA VAL A 7 -26.50 17.20 -16.33
C VAL A 7 -26.04 15.94 -17.09
N ALA A 8 -26.08 15.98 -18.43
CA ALA A 8 -25.63 14.86 -19.25
C ALA A 8 -24.11 14.63 -19.09
N LEU A 9 -23.32 15.71 -19.10
CA LEU A 9 -21.87 15.64 -18.89
C LEU A 9 -21.54 15.09 -17.49
N LYS A 10 -22.20 15.59 -16.45
CA LYS A 10 -22.01 15.10 -15.08
C LYS A 10 -22.30 13.60 -14.97
N ARG A 11 -23.41 13.13 -15.56
CA ARG A 11 -23.75 11.69 -15.57
C ARG A 11 -22.73 10.85 -16.32
N SER A 12 -22.16 11.35 -17.42
CA SER A 12 -21.08 10.66 -18.14
C SER A 12 -19.84 10.53 -17.27
N MET A 13 -19.42 11.61 -16.63
CA MET A 13 -18.27 11.60 -15.70
C MET A 13 -18.49 10.64 -14.52
N GLU A 14 -19.69 10.61 -13.95
CA GLU A 14 -20.04 9.69 -12.86
C GLU A 14 -19.93 8.21 -13.30
N LYS A 15 -20.33 7.88 -14.53
CA LYS A 15 -20.18 6.53 -15.09
C LYS A 15 -18.72 6.14 -15.30
N GLU A 16 -17.90 7.04 -15.84
CA GLU A 16 -16.46 6.80 -16.02
C GLU A 16 -15.76 6.59 -14.68
N MET A 17 -16.11 7.39 -13.66
CA MET A 17 -15.59 7.22 -12.30
C MET A 17 -16.03 5.91 -11.65
N ALA A 18 -17.25 5.46 -11.89
CA ALA A 18 -17.74 4.17 -11.42
C ALA A 18 -16.96 3.00 -12.07
N LEU A 19 -16.67 3.11 -13.37
CA LEU A 19 -15.83 2.12 -14.07
C LEU A 19 -14.40 2.10 -13.52
N ALA A 20 -13.79 3.27 -13.30
CA ALA A 20 -12.47 3.39 -12.71
C ALA A 20 -12.42 2.72 -11.33
N ARG A 21 -13.47 2.91 -10.50
CA ARG A 21 -13.61 2.22 -9.22
C ARG A 21 -13.67 0.70 -9.38
N GLN A 22 -14.46 0.20 -10.32
CA GLN A 22 -14.56 -1.25 -10.55
C GLN A 22 -13.21 -1.87 -10.92
N ILE A 23 -12.42 -1.18 -11.75
CA ILE A 23 -11.07 -1.62 -12.11
C ILE A 23 -10.17 -1.58 -10.87
N GLN A 24 -10.21 -0.51 -10.10
CA GLN A 24 -9.39 -0.35 -8.90
C GLN A 24 -9.69 -1.42 -7.84
N MET A 25 -10.95 -1.74 -7.62
CA MET A 25 -11.34 -2.80 -6.66
C MET A 25 -10.75 -4.17 -7.02
N ARG A 26 -10.43 -4.41 -8.29
CA ARG A 26 -9.75 -5.65 -8.74
C ARG A 26 -8.23 -5.63 -8.51
N ILE A 27 -7.66 -4.48 -8.15
CA ILE A 27 -6.24 -4.36 -7.78
C ILE A 27 -6.06 -4.75 -6.31
N LEU A 28 -7.07 -4.50 -5.48
CA LEU A 28 -7.09 -4.98 -4.10
C LEU A 28 -7.30 -6.50 -4.09
N PRO A 29 -6.70 -7.22 -3.17
CA PRO A 29 -6.85 -8.68 -3.11
C PRO A 29 -8.30 -9.05 -2.76
N ASP A 30 -8.92 -9.89 -3.59
CA ASP A 30 -10.22 -10.49 -3.28
C ASP A 30 -10.12 -11.42 -2.07
N LYS A 31 -8.97 -12.08 -1.94
CA LYS A 31 -8.64 -12.96 -0.80
C LYS A 31 -7.17 -12.78 -0.44
N LEU A 32 -6.90 -12.67 0.84
CA LEU A 32 -5.55 -12.73 1.36
C LEU A 32 -5.06 -14.18 1.44
N PRO A 33 -3.75 -14.44 1.35
CA PRO A 33 -3.23 -15.79 1.43
C PRO A 33 -3.56 -16.43 2.78
N ILE A 34 -3.82 -17.74 2.75
CA ILE A 34 -3.98 -18.56 3.95
C ILE A 34 -2.58 -19.01 4.37
N LEU A 35 -2.23 -18.70 5.61
CA LEU A 35 -0.94 -19.07 6.22
C LEU A 35 -1.21 -20.02 7.39
N ASP A 36 -0.38 -21.05 7.54
CA ASP A 36 -0.58 -22.10 8.55
C ASP A 36 -0.76 -21.59 9.99
N LYS A 37 -0.03 -20.52 10.35
CA LYS A 37 0.02 -20.01 11.74
C LYS A 37 -0.53 -18.59 11.88
N PHE A 38 -0.92 -17.97 10.80
CA PHE A 38 -1.34 -16.57 10.78
C PHE A 38 -2.61 -16.40 9.95
N GLU A 39 -3.50 -15.59 10.43
CA GLU A 39 -4.68 -15.12 9.70
C GLU A 39 -4.46 -13.68 9.26
N LEU A 40 -4.70 -13.42 7.99
CA LEU A 40 -4.64 -12.08 7.41
C LEU A 40 -6.05 -11.61 7.10
N PHE A 41 -6.40 -10.43 7.59
CA PHE A 41 -7.65 -9.76 7.28
C PHE A 41 -7.38 -8.34 6.83
N GLY A 42 -8.13 -7.87 5.83
CA GLY A 42 -8.03 -6.50 5.34
C GLY A 42 -9.38 -6.00 4.84
N ILE A 43 -9.63 -4.72 5.07
CA ILE A 43 -10.83 -4.04 4.59
C ILE A 43 -10.43 -2.66 4.04
N ASN A 44 -11.00 -2.29 2.90
CA ASN A 44 -10.90 -0.94 2.34
C ASN A 44 -12.31 -0.36 2.21
N VAL A 45 -12.52 0.76 2.89
CA VAL A 45 -13.77 1.53 2.80
C VAL A 45 -13.49 2.84 2.09
N ALA A 46 -13.67 2.84 0.78
CA ALA A 46 -13.38 4.00 -0.05
C ALA A 46 -14.25 5.21 0.34
N CYS A 47 -13.62 6.31 0.68
CA CYS A 47 -14.29 7.58 0.99
C CYS A 47 -14.91 8.25 -0.26
N ARG A 48 -14.37 7.98 -1.45
CA ARG A 48 -14.84 8.47 -2.77
C ARG A 48 -14.89 7.33 -3.77
N GLN A 49 -15.24 7.64 -5.01
CA GLN A 49 -15.33 6.64 -6.09
C GLN A 49 -13.98 5.95 -6.37
N VAL A 50 -12.85 6.66 -6.26
CA VAL A 50 -11.49 6.11 -6.40
C VAL A 50 -10.69 6.45 -5.15
N SER A 51 -9.97 5.48 -4.56
CA SER A 51 -9.18 5.62 -3.33
C SER A 51 -7.69 5.66 -3.61
N GLY A 52 -6.94 6.41 -2.77
CA GLY A 52 -5.48 6.32 -2.68
C GLY A 52 -4.99 5.19 -1.80
N ASP A 53 -5.88 4.60 -0.98
CA ASP A 53 -5.53 3.58 -0.01
C ASP A 53 -5.36 2.21 -0.65
N LEU A 54 -4.39 1.45 -0.16
CA LEU A 54 -4.14 0.07 -0.54
C LEU A 54 -3.74 -0.75 0.67
N TYR A 55 -4.22 -1.98 0.71
CA TYR A 55 -3.60 -3.06 1.47
C TYR A 55 -3.38 -4.25 0.54
N GLY A 56 -2.43 -5.10 0.89
CA GLY A 56 -2.20 -6.30 0.11
C GLY A 56 -1.21 -7.26 0.76
N ALA A 57 -1.21 -8.47 0.22
CA ALA A 57 -0.21 -9.49 0.54
C ALA A 57 0.25 -10.17 -0.76
N TRP A 58 1.54 -10.42 -0.87
CA TRP A 58 2.18 -11.00 -2.05
C TRP A 58 3.14 -12.11 -1.61
N PRO A 59 3.34 -13.14 -2.45
CA PRO A 59 4.40 -14.10 -2.22
C PRO A 59 5.75 -13.41 -2.10
N GLY A 60 6.53 -13.80 -1.11
CA GLY A 60 7.91 -13.39 -0.91
C GLY A 60 8.88 -14.54 -1.17
N PRO A 61 10.19 -14.30 -1.06
CA PRO A 61 11.20 -15.34 -1.20
C PRO A 61 11.09 -16.35 -0.05
N GLU A 62 11.51 -17.60 -0.31
CA GLU A 62 11.66 -18.65 0.71
C GLU A 62 10.40 -18.93 1.55
N GLY A 63 9.22 -18.88 0.93
CA GLY A 63 7.95 -19.13 1.63
C GLY A 63 7.47 -18.00 2.54
N LYS A 64 8.14 -16.86 2.54
CA LYS A 64 7.74 -15.66 3.26
C LYS A 64 6.59 -14.96 2.54
N THR A 65 5.94 -14.05 3.23
CA THR A 65 4.80 -13.29 2.70
C THR A 65 5.02 -11.79 2.94
N TRP A 66 4.98 -11.03 1.87
CA TRP A 66 4.91 -9.59 1.96
C TRP A 66 3.50 -9.17 2.36
N VAL A 67 3.42 -8.25 3.31
CA VAL A 67 2.20 -7.52 3.64
C VAL A 67 2.47 -6.03 3.58
N ALA A 68 1.52 -5.27 3.07
CA ALA A 68 1.65 -3.83 3.00
C ALA A 68 0.31 -3.13 3.23
N ILE A 69 0.40 -1.94 3.82
CA ILE A 69 -0.65 -0.93 3.80
C ILE A 69 -0.02 0.38 3.34
N ALA A 70 -0.73 1.10 2.48
CA ALA A 70 -0.24 2.35 1.89
C ALA A 70 -1.38 3.34 1.66
N ASP A 71 -1.07 4.64 1.78
CA ASP A 71 -1.98 5.74 1.47
C ASP A 71 -1.26 6.79 0.61
N VAL A 72 -1.87 7.12 -0.52
CA VAL A 72 -1.37 8.11 -1.48
C VAL A 72 -1.93 9.48 -1.14
N ALA A 73 -1.05 10.45 -0.92
CA ALA A 73 -1.42 11.82 -0.64
C ALA A 73 -2.35 12.44 -1.71
N GLY A 74 -3.52 12.93 -1.26
CA GLY A 74 -4.53 13.57 -2.09
C GLY A 74 -5.80 12.74 -2.28
N LYS A 75 -6.66 13.18 -3.21
CA LYS A 75 -7.98 12.57 -3.45
C LYS A 75 -8.26 12.51 -4.95
N GLY A 76 -9.05 11.51 -5.37
CA GLY A 76 -9.54 11.33 -6.74
C GLY A 76 -8.67 10.43 -7.60
N ILE A 77 -8.72 10.61 -8.92
CA ILE A 77 -8.13 9.70 -9.92
C ILE A 77 -6.61 9.59 -9.77
N GLY A 78 -5.92 10.72 -9.58
CA GLY A 78 -4.46 10.73 -9.53
C GLY A 78 -3.87 9.83 -8.44
N PRO A 79 -4.27 9.94 -7.16
CA PRO A 79 -3.90 9.00 -6.12
C PRO A 79 -4.23 7.55 -6.46
N GLY A 80 -5.42 7.28 -7.03
CA GLY A 80 -5.80 5.93 -7.44
C GLY A 80 -4.90 5.32 -8.51
N LEU A 81 -4.43 6.11 -9.48
CA LEU A 81 -3.47 5.67 -10.49
C LEU A 81 -2.08 5.39 -9.88
N LEU A 82 -1.65 6.23 -8.94
CA LEU A 82 -0.36 6.03 -8.27
C LEU A 82 -0.42 4.80 -7.34
N MET A 83 -1.54 4.56 -6.67
CA MET A 83 -1.80 3.35 -5.90
C MET A 83 -1.74 2.09 -6.79
N ALA A 84 -2.37 2.12 -7.97
CA ALA A 84 -2.30 1.02 -8.92
C ALA A 84 -0.86 0.74 -9.39
N THR A 85 -0.07 1.81 -9.60
CA THR A 85 1.35 1.71 -9.96
C THR A 85 2.16 1.09 -8.81
N PHE A 86 1.92 1.51 -7.58
CA PHE A 86 2.54 0.92 -6.39
C PHE A 86 2.22 -0.58 -6.27
N SER A 87 0.96 -0.97 -6.42
CA SER A 87 0.54 -2.37 -6.39
C SER A 87 1.23 -3.21 -7.48
N ALA A 88 1.33 -2.68 -8.69
CA ALA A 88 2.03 -3.34 -9.80
C ALA A 88 3.52 -3.55 -9.50
N PHE A 89 4.19 -2.58 -8.87
CA PHE A 89 5.59 -2.74 -8.45
C PHE A 89 5.73 -3.75 -7.30
N MET A 90 4.82 -3.76 -6.35
CA MET A 90 4.81 -4.80 -5.31
C MET A 90 4.68 -6.19 -5.93
N GLN A 91 3.73 -6.38 -6.85
CA GLN A 91 3.56 -7.65 -7.57
C GLN A 91 4.82 -8.07 -8.36
N ALA A 92 5.50 -7.11 -8.99
CA ALA A 92 6.67 -7.39 -9.82
C ALA A 92 7.95 -7.70 -9.01
N TRP A 93 8.05 -7.19 -7.78
CA TRP A 93 9.30 -7.25 -7.01
C TRP A 93 9.22 -8.06 -5.73
N SER A 94 8.04 -8.44 -5.28
CA SER A 94 7.86 -9.17 -4.02
C SER A 94 8.62 -10.50 -3.98
N GLU A 95 8.64 -11.26 -5.06
CA GLU A 95 9.29 -12.57 -5.10
C GLU A 95 10.82 -12.51 -5.02
N VAL A 96 11.42 -11.39 -5.44
CA VAL A 96 12.88 -11.20 -5.48
C VAL A 96 13.39 -10.26 -4.39
N ALA A 97 12.54 -9.47 -3.78
CA ALA A 97 12.92 -8.60 -2.69
C ALA A 97 13.04 -9.39 -1.39
N VAL A 98 14.16 -9.25 -0.71
CA VAL A 98 14.51 -10.02 0.50
C VAL A 98 14.42 -9.20 1.78
N GLU A 99 14.34 -7.87 1.67
CA GLU A 99 14.31 -6.94 2.80
C GLU A 99 13.43 -5.71 2.53
N PRO A 100 12.71 -5.20 3.56
CA PRO A 100 11.79 -4.08 3.41
C PRO A 100 12.45 -2.74 3.07
N ALA A 101 13.59 -2.39 3.69
CA ALA A 101 14.23 -1.10 3.46
C ALA A 101 14.75 -0.95 2.02
N PRO A 102 15.49 -1.90 1.44
CA PRO A 102 15.87 -1.89 0.03
C PRO A 102 14.67 -1.86 -0.93
N LEU A 103 13.58 -2.58 -0.61
CA LEU A 103 12.36 -2.53 -1.41
C LEU A 103 11.71 -1.15 -1.36
N ALA A 104 11.62 -0.52 -0.18
CA ALA A 104 11.11 0.84 -0.02
C ALA A 104 11.92 1.85 -0.83
N LEU A 105 13.25 1.76 -0.81
CA LEU A 105 14.12 2.61 -1.61
C LEU A 105 13.87 2.44 -3.11
N LYS A 106 13.76 1.21 -3.58
CA LYS A 106 13.48 0.87 -4.98
C LYS A 106 12.10 1.38 -5.42
N LEU A 107 11.07 1.19 -4.59
CA LEU A 107 9.72 1.71 -4.81
C LEU A 107 9.72 3.24 -4.88
N SER A 108 10.36 3.90 -3.92
CA SER A 108 10.46 5.36 -3.87
C SER A 108 11.10 5.92 -5.13
N ALA A 109 12.23 5.36 -5.57
CA ALA A 109 12.93 5.77 -6.77
C ALA A 109 12.11 5.56 -8.06
N ALA A 110 11.32 4.49 -8.13
CA ALA A 110 10.48 4.20 -9.28
C ALA A 110 9.22 5.08 -9.33
N LEU A 111 8.62 5.34 -8.18
CA LEU A 111 7.41 6.16 -8.04
C LEU A 111 7.68 7.64 -8.23
N SER A 112 8.81 8.16 -7.74
CA SER A 112 9.19 9.57 -7.91
C SER A 112 9.31 10.00 -9.39
N LYS A 113 9.66 9.07 -10.27
CA LYS A 113 9.70 9.31 -11.73
C LYS A 113 8.30 9.36 -12.39
N ARG A 114 7.25 8.98 -11.67
CA ARG A 114 5.88 8.83 -12.19
C ARG A 114 4.86 9.70 -11.50
N THR A 115 5.30 10.50 -10.54
CA THR A 115 4.45 11.42 -9.79
C THR A 115 4.88 12.86 -9.98
N THR A 116 3.99 13.78 -9.65
CA THR A 116 4.29 15.23 -9.60
C THR A 116 4.79 15.59 -8.20
N THR A 117 5.49 16.72 -8.10
CA THR A 117 6.21 17.21 -6.91
C THR A 117 5.44 17.25 -5.58
N ASN A 118 4.11 17.15 -5.60
CA ASN A 118 3.28 17.26 -4.40
C ASN A 118 2.55 15.95 -4.05
N ARG A 119 2.98 14.81 -4.59
CA ARG A 119 2.36 13.52 -4.32
C ARG A 119 3.39 12.54 -3.80
N PHE A 120 3.08 11.94 -2.69
CA PHE A 120 3.89 10.94 -2.02
C PHE A 120 2.98 9.80 -1.53
N ILE A 121 3.58 8.71 -1.10
CA ILE A 121 2.87 7.55 -0.56
C ILE A 121 3.41 7.27 0.83
N THR A 122 2.56 7.28 1.84
CA THR A 122 2.91 6.69 3.13
C THR A 122 2.71 5.19 3.03
N ALA A 123 3.67 4.40 3.49
CA ALA A 123 3.59 2.95 3.39
C ALA A 123 4.22 2.25 4.58
N PHE A 124 3.57 1.19 5.04
CA PHE A 124 4.18 0.18 5.89
C PHE A 124 4.38 -1.08 5.05
N LEU A 125 5.62 -1.51 4.92
CA LEU A 125 6.04 -2.69 4.17
C LEU A 125 6.61 -3.69 5.15
N ALA A 126 6.10 -4.91 5.16
CA ALA A 126 6.60 -5.94 6.06
C ALA A 126 6.72 -7.30 5.37
N LEU A 127 7.77 -8.02 5.70
CA LEU A 127 8.03 -9.38 5.27
C LEU A 127 7.80 -10.32 6.47
N LEU A 128 6.74 -11.10 6.40
CA LEU A 128 6.38 -12.10 7.39
C LEU A 128 7.07 -13.41 7.05
N ASP A 129 7.83 -13.93 8.01
CA ASP A 129 8.36 -15.30 8.00
C ASP A 129 7.44 -16.17 8.87
N PRO A 130 6.56 -16.99 8.28
CA PRO A 130 5.60 -17.77 9.04
C PRO A 130 6.22 -18.94 9.81
N GLU A 131 7.39 -19.43 9.40
CA GLU A 131 8.09 -20.51 10.08
C GLU A 131 8.74 -20.01 11.37
N GLN A 132 9.43 -18.89 11.29
CA GLN A 132 10.12 -18.30 12.43
C GLN A 132 9.20 -17.41 13.31
N GLY A 133 8.03 -17.06 12.82
CA GLY A 133 7.13 -16.13 13.50
C GLY A 133 7.73 -14.74 13.64
N THR A 134 8.45 -14.26 12.63
CA THR A 134 9.08 -12.93 12.63
C THR A 134 8.49 -12.03 11.54
N LEU A 135 8.33 -10.76 11.88
CA LEU A 135 7.92 -9.71 10.96
C LEU A 135 9.05 -8.69 10.84
N THR A 136 9.73 -8.65 9.70
CA THR A 136 10.70 -7.59 9.39
C THR A 136 9.99 -6.51 8.61
N TYR A 137 10.16 -5.24 8.99
CA TYR A 137 9.35 -4.15 8.44
C TYR A 137 10.14 -2.86 8.22
N THR A 138 9.61 -2.04 7.33
CA THR A 138 9.94 -0.63 7.14
C THR A 138 8.66 0.19 7.17
N ASN A 139 8.62 1.23 7.99
CA ASN A 139 7.55 2.20 7.99
C ASN A 139 8.02 3.49 7.30
N ALA A 140 7.57 3.68 6.07
CA ALA A 140 7.89 4.83 5.22
C ALA A 140 6.87 5.97 5.42
N GLY A 141 6.94 6.62 6.57
CA GLY A 141 6.09 7.77 6.90
C GLY A 141 4.60 7.47 7.10
N HIS A 142 4.24 6.19 7.25
CA HIS A 142 2.86 5.81 7.56
C HIS A 142 2.58 5.96 9.07
N ASN A 143 1.30 6.01 9.44
CA ASN A 143 0.90 5.99 10.84
C ASN A 143 1.54 4.80 11.56
N PRO A 144 1.90 4.93 12.85
CA PRO A 144 2.45 3.82 13.61
C PRO A 144 1.52 2.60 13.60
N ILE A 145 2.09 1.42 13.35
CA ILE A 145 1.34 0.17 13.38
C ILE A 145 1.31 -0.37 14.80
N LEU A 146 0.12 -0.70 15.27
CA LEU A 146 -0.06 -1.29 16.59
C LEU A 146 0.20 -2.80 16.53
N LEU A 147 1.19 -3.25 17.27
CA LEU A 147 1.39 -4.66 17.59
C LEU A 147 0.78 -4.94 18.97
N LEU A 148 -0.25 -5.78 19.01
CA LEU A 148 -0.90 -6.23 20.23
C LEU A 148 -0.53 -7.69 20.49
N ARG A 149 -0.01 -7.98 21.66
CA ARG A 149 0.40 -9.34 22.03
C ARG A 149 -0.67 -10.06 22.84
N ALA A 150 -0.61 -11.39 22.85
CA ALA A 150 -1.57 -12.23 23.57
C ALA A 150 -1.60 -11.98 25.09
N ASP A 151 -0.51 -11.50 25.69
CA ASP A 151 -0.43 -11.09 27.10
C ASP A 151 -1.07 -9.72 27.39
N GLY A 152 -1.60 -9.05 26.37
CA GLY A 152 -2.20 -7.71 26.45
C GLY A 152 -1.21 -6.57 26.34
N SER A 153 0.09 -6.83 26.27
CA SER A 153 1.09 -5.79 25.99
C SER A 153 0.98 -5.29 24.55
N SER A 154 1.35 -4.04 24.32
CA SER A 154 1.29 -3.45 22.99
C SER A 154 2.54 -2.63 22.68
N GLU A 155 2.88 -2.57 21.40
CA GLU A 155 4.01 -1.83 20.89
C GLU A 155 3.59 -1.08 19.60
N LEU A 156 4.10 0.14 19.44
CA LEU A 156 3.90 0.93 18.23
C LEU A 156 5.14 0.85 17.34
N LEU A 157 4.98 0.27 16.16
CA LEU A 157 6.03 0.20 15.14
C LEU A 157 6.09 1.56 14.43
N GLN A 158 7.04 2.38 14.85
CA GLN A 158 7.20 3.77 14.44
C GLN A 158 7.72 3.91 12.99
N SER A 159 7.62 5.12 12.45
CA SER A 159 8.21 5.46 11.16
C SER A 159 9.74 5.38 11.21
N GLN A 160 10.33 4.85 10.13
CA GLN A 160 11.77 4.63 9.95
C GLN A 160 12.29 5.30 8.69
N GLY A 161 11.49 6.16 8.08
CA GLY A 161 11.84 6.90 6.88
C GLY A 161 10.74 7.88 6.47
N PHE A 162 11.02 8.68 5.45
CA PHE A 162 10.04 9.57 4.85
C PHE A 162 9.06 8.80 3.96
N PRO A 163 7.88 9.37 3.66
CA PRO A 163 6.98 8.81 2.66
C PRO A 163 7.69 8.54 1.32
N LEU A 164 7.29 7.47 0.65
CA LEU A 164 7.83 7.10 -0.66
C LEU A 164 7.57 8.21 -1.69
N ALA A 165 8.52 8.45 -2.55
CA ALA A 165 8.49 9.48 -3.60
C ALA A 165 8.42 10.94 -3.09
N MET A 166 8.55 11.18 -1.78
CA MET A 166 8.57 12.56 -1.24
C MET A 166 9.90 13.26 -1.54
N PHE A 167 11.01 12.53 -1.41
CA PHE A 167 12.36 13.04 -1.69
C PHE A 167 13.12 12.05 -2.58
N PRO A 168 13.95 12.53 -3.53
CA PRO A 168 14.87 11.66 -4.24
C PRO A 168 15.91 11.05 -3.28
N GLY A 169 16.11 9.73 -3.34
CA GLY A 169 17.14 9.05 -2.56
C GLY A 169 16.86 8.99 -1.05
N GLY A 170 15.59 8.85 -0.66
CA GLY A 170 15.22 8.70 0.74
C GLY A 170 15.98 7.56 1.43
N ASP A 171 16.27 7.74 2.71
CA ASP A 171 16.83 6.69 3.57
C ASP A 171 15.71 6.00 4.33
N TYR A 172 15.78 4.65 4.39
CA TYR A 172 14.78 3.81 5.03
C TYR A 172 15.47 2.86 6.00
N GLY A 173 15.15 3.00 7.28
CA GLY A 173 15.50 2.00 8.27
C GLY A 173 14.56 0.79 8.22
N GLN A 174 14.92 -0.27 8.90
CA GLN A 174 14.04 -1.41 9.12
C GLN A 174 14.12 -1.91 10.55
N GLY A 175 13.01 -2.48 11.01
CA GLY A 175 12.90 -3.15 12.29
C GLY A 175 12.49 -4.61 12.13
N SER A 176 12.59 -5.37 13.20
CA SER A 176 12.10 -6.74 13.25
C SER A 176 11.44 -6.99 14.59
N VAL A 177 10.29 -7.67 14.56
CA VAL A 177 9.56 -8.08 15.76
C VAL A 177 9.18 -9.54 15.66
N ARG A 178 9.11 -10.21 16.81
CA ARG A 178 8.55 -11.55 16.91
C ARG A 178 7.05 -11.45 17.12
N MET A 179 6.30 -12.22 16.33
CA MET A 179 4.85 -12.29 16.40
C MET A 179 4.38 -13.30 17.46
#